data_95ab62ea1ee2e70ad16c64bf665f9577
#
_entry.id   95ab62ea1ee2e70ad16c64bf665f9577
#
_cell.length_a   1.000
_cell.length_b   1.000
_cell.length_c   1.000
_cell.angle_alpha   90.00
_cell.angle_beta   90.00
_cell.angle_gamma   90.00
#
_symmetry.space_group_name_H-M   'P 1'
#
loop_
_entity.id
_entity.type
_entity.pdbx_description
1 polymer ?
#
loop_
_entity_poly.entity_id
_entity_poly.type
_entity_poly.pdbx_seq_one_letter_code
_entity_poly.pdbx_strand_id
1 'polypeptide(L)'
;MYNDEDSQYPRFHLNKNLHVSHDKFYHGFKMYTRKGPWIKEWVDATLCTLYRSLQQYPRVTIIRVECRFSDYMPYFDEGYTSWVFQRFIESFKAKVEHDRSMTRKLTGRVNDTVVRYTACIEYEKDGKPHFHVAFFLNGEAYRFEGWSESEENN
;
A
#
# COMPACT_ATOMS: atom_id res chain seq x y z
N MET A 1 -0.47 -26.24 -11.24
CA MET A 1 -1.28 -26.83 -10.16
C MET A 1 -1.95 -25.68 -9.45
N TYR A 2 -3.24 -25.46 -9.70
CA TYR A 2 -4.05 -24.53 -8.91
C TYR A 2 -4.31 -25.20 -7.57
N ASN A 3 -3.93 -24.55 -6.48
CA ASN A 3 -4.11 -25.10 -5.15
C ASN A 3 -5.60 -25.13 -4.81
N ASP A 4 -6.06 -26.27 -4.31
CA ASP A 4 -7.45 -26.53 -3.87
C ASP A 4 -7.95 -25.63 -2.71
N GLU A 5 -7.04 -24.82 -2.13
CA GLU A 5 -7.33 -23.91 -1.01
C GLU A 5 -8.25 -22.73 -1.40
N ASP A 6 -8.31 -22.38 -2.69
CA ASP A 6 -9.15 -21.28 -3.17
C ASP A 6 -10.64 -21.69 -3.31
N SER A 7 -10.94 -22.97 -3.29
CA SER A 7 -12.31 -23.49 -3.48
C SER A 7 -13.28 -23.16 -2.34
N GLN A 8 -12.73 -22.80 -1.15
CA GLN A 8 -13.56 -22.45 0.03
C GLN A 8 -14.09 -21.02 0.00
N TYR A 9 -13.51 -20.12 -0.84
CA TYR A 9 -13.94 -18.72 -0.91
C TYR A 9 -14.88 -18.47 -2.09
N PRO A 10 -16.02 -17.77 -1.89
CA PRO A 10 -16.91 -17.41 -2.98
C PRO A 10 -16.23 -16.48 -3.99
N ARG A 11 -16.54 -16.65 -5.25
CA ARG A 11 -16.04 -15.78 -6.31
C ARG A 11 -16.70 -14.42 -6.28
N PHE A 12 -15.91 -13.38 -6.53
CA PHE A 12 -16.43 -12.00 -6.61
C PHE A 12 -17.32 -11.83 -7.85
N HIS A 13 -18.52 -11.30 -7.67
CA HIS A 13 -19.54 -11.25 -8.74
C HIS A 13 -19.13 -10.39 -9.94
N LEU A 14 -18.32 -9.34 -9.75
CA LEU A 14 -17.82 -8.47 -10.82
C LEU A 14 -16.55 -9.00 -11.50
N ASN A 15 -15.79 -9.87 -10.84
CA ASN A 15 -14.61 -10.49 -11.39
C ASN A 15 -14.43 -11.90 -10.83
N LYS A 16 -14.75 -12.90 -11.63
CA LYS A 16 -14.72 -14.32 -11.24
C LYS A 16 -13.31 -14.88 -10.96
N ASN A 17 -12.26 -14.12 -11.25
CA ASN A 17 -10.87 -14.47 -10.90
C ASN A 17 -10.51 -14.04 -9.48
N LEU A 18 -11.39 -13.30 -8.78
CA LEU A 18 -11.21 -12.85 -7.43
C LEU A 18 -12.16 -13.57 -6.46
N HIS A 19 -11.69 -13.78 -5.25
CA HIS A 19 -12.44 -14.44 -4.19
C HIS A 19 -12.71 -13.46 -3.04
N VAL A 20 -13.90 -13.56 -2.47
CA VAL A 20 -14.34 -12.71 -1.36
C VAL A 20 -14.37 -13.51 -0.05
N SER A 21 -14.06 -12.84 1.05
CA SER A 21 -14.21 -13.40 2.39
C SER A 21 -14.78 -12.39 3.36
N HIS A 22 -15.50 -12.91 4.37
CA HIS A 22 -15.97 -12.18 5.54
C HIS A 22 -15.22 -12.58 6.81
N ASP A 23 -14.19 -13.42 6.69
CA ASP A 23 -13.44 -13.93 7.83
C ASP A 23 -12.79 -12.79 8.61
N LYS A 24 -12.86 -12.89 9.93
CA LYS A 24 -12.29 -11.89 10.84
C LYS A 24 -10.76 -12.00 10.97
N PHE A 25 -10.19 -13.13 10.55
CA PHE A 25 -8.76 -13.39 10.58
C PHE A 25 -8.31 -14.06 9.29
N TYR A 26 -7.11 -13.70 8.82
CA TYR A 26 -6.47 -14.30 7.67
C TYR A 26 -4.95 -14.32 7.90
N HIS A 27 -4.33 -15.50 7.77
CA HIS A 27 -2.90 -15.71 8.08
C HIS A 27 -2.46 -15.11 9.43
N GLY A 28 -3.32 -15.17 10.45
CA GLY A 28 -3.07 -14.59 11.77
C GLY A 28 -3.30 -13.10 11.91
N PHE A 29 -3.60 -12.40 10.81
CA PHE A 29 -3.93 -10.97 10.81
C PHE A 29 -5.43 -10.76 11.01
N LYS A 30 -5.78 -9.77 11.85
CA LYS A 30 -7.16 -9.35 12.03
C LYS A 30 -7.64 -8.54 10.83
N MET A 31 -8.72 -8.98 10.20
CA MET A 31 -9.30 -8.34 9.03
C MET A 31 -10.38 -7.32 9.42
N TYR A 32 -10.42 -6.20 8.69
CA TYR A 32 -11.44 -5.18 8.89
C TYR A 32 -12.68 -5.49 8.05
N THR A 33 -13.72 -6.04 8.70
CA THR A 33 -14.94 -6.52 8.02
C THR A 33 -16.16 -5.60 8.18
N ARG A 34 -15.99 -4.43 8.83
CA ARG A 34 -17.13 -3.51 9.09
C ARG A 34 -17.73 -2.90 7.83
N LYS A 35 -16.93 -2.74 6.75
CA LYS A 35 -17.38 -2.16 5.47
C LYS A 35 -17.71 -3.20 4.39
N GLY A 36 -17.76 -4.47 4.74
CA GLY A 36 -18.09 -5.56 3.81
C GLY A 36 -16.97 -6.60 3.68
N PRO A 37 -17.11 -7.49 2.69
CA PRO A 37 -16.11 -8.52 2.43
C PRO A 37 -14.81 -7.90 1.93
N TRP A 38 -13.71 -8.64 2.13
CA TRP A 38 -12.40 -8.33 1.57
C TRP A 38 -12.06 -9.31 0.44
N ILE A 39 -11.17 -8.88 -0.46
CA ILE A 39 -10.72 -9.66 -1.61
C ILE A 39 -9.42 -10.38 -1.24
N LYS A 40 -9.44 -11.70 -1.35
CA LYS A 40 -8.34 -12.58 -0.97
C LYS A 40 -7.06 -12.24 -1.70
N GLU A 41 -7.10 -12.12 -3.02
CA GLU A 41 -5.94 -11.87 -3.88
C GLU A 41 -5.26 -10.52 -3.57
N TRP A 42 -6.03 -9.51 -3.15
CA TRP A 42 -5.47 -8.21 -2.78
C TRP A 42 -4.74 -8.28 -1.45
N VAL A 43 -5.28 -9.02 -0.50
CA VAL A 43 -4.61 -9.26 0.79
C VAL A 43 -3.35 -10.09 0.59
N ASP A 44 -3.41 -11.16 -0.22
CA ASP A 44 -2.26 -12.00 -0.54
C ASP A 44 -1.13 -11.19 -1.21
N ALA A 45 -1.45 -10.34 -2.17
CA ALA A 45 -0.48 -9.45 -2.81
C ALA A 45 0.18 -8.49 -1.80
N THR A 46 -0.61 -7.97 -0.87
CA THR A 46 -0.11 -7.08 0.20
C THR A 46 0.80 -7.84 1.17
N LEU A 47 0.39 -9.01 1.62
CA LEU A 47 1.20 -9.86 2.50
C LEU A 47 2.49 -10.32 1.80
N CYS A 48 2.41 -10.70 0.53
CA CYS A 48 3.59 -11.07 -0.26
C CYS A 48 4.60 -9.90 -0.34
N THR A 49 4.11 -8.67 -0.52
CA THR A 49 4.95 -7.47 -0.55
C THR A 49 5.60 -7.21 0.82
N LEU A 50 4.85 -7.36 1.89
CA LEU A 50 5.35 -7.26 3.26
C LEU A 50 6.44 -8.30 3.54
N TYR A 51 6.18 -9.58 3.25
CA TYR A 51 7.14 -10.66 3.47
C TYR A 51 8.43 -10.48 2.68
N ARG A 52 8.34 -10.09 1.40
CA ARG A 52 9.54 -9.74 0.60
C ARG A 52 10.33 -8.60 1.20
N SER A 53 9.67 -7.63 1.81
CA SER A 53 10.34 -6.52 2.48
C SER A 53 11.03 -6.97 3.77
N LEU A 54 10.36 -7.83 4.57
CA LEU A 54 10.92 -8.39 5.80
C LEU A 54 12.06 -9.38 5.55
N GLN A 55 12.06 -10.08 4.42
CA GLN A 55 13.19 -10.93 4.02
C GLN A 55 14.44 -10.11 3.67
N GLN A 56 14.27 -8.90 3.18
CA GLN A 56 15.38 -8.02 2.79
C GLN A 56 15.88 -7.14 3.94
N TYR A 57 14.98 -6.73 4.83
CA TYR A 57 15.26 -5.76 5.88
C TYR A 57 14.87 -6.30 7.25
N PRO A 58 15.70 -6.08 8.29
CA PRO A 58 15.38 -6.49 9.65
C PRO A 58 14.15 -5.76 10.22
N ARG A 59 13.86 -4.58 9.69
CA ARG A 59 12.67 -3.77 10.00
C ARG A 59 12.10 -3.16 8.74
N VAL A 60 10.78 -3.04 8.69
CA VAL A 60 10.05 -2.41 7.59
C VAL A 60 9.22 -1.27 8.14
N THR A 61 9.40 -0.08 7.58
CA THR A 61 8.50 1.05 7.79
C THR A 61 7.41 1.02 6.75
N ILE A 62 6.15 1.08 7.19
CA ILE A 62 4.98 1.13 6.31
C ILE A 62 4.39 2.54 6.39
N ILE A 63 4.30 3.21 5.23
CA ILE A 63 3.68 4.53 5.11
C ILE A 63 2.40 4.37 4.30
N ARG A 64 1.25 4.66 4.93
CA ARG A 64 -0.04 4.71 4.24
C ARG A 64 -0.29 6.13 3.77
N VAL A 65 -0.59 6.26 2.47
CA VAL A 65 -0.92 7.54 1.83
C VAL A 65 -2.27 7.39 1.13
N GLU A 66 -3.08 8.42 1.23
CA GLU A 66 -4.31 8.58 0.45
C GLU A 66 -4.11 9.71 -0.55
N CYS A 67 -4.27 9.41 -1.83
CA CYS A 67 -4.11 10.37 -2.92
C CYS A 67 -5.47 10.67 -3.51
N ARG A 68 -5.90 11.94 -3.44
CA ARG A 68 -7.15 12.44 -4.01
C ARG A 68 -6.86 13.37 -5.16
N PHE A 69 -7.73 13.38 -6.16
CA PHE A 69 -7.68 14.38 -7.21
C PHE A 69 -8.31 15.69 -6.72
N SER A 70 -7.85 16.79 -7.32
CA SER A 70 -8.43 18.10 -7.04
C SER A 70 -9.91 18.17 -7.50
N ASP A 71 -10.73 18.87 -6.73
CA ASP A 71 -12.14 19.11 -7.07
C ASP A 71 -12.33 19.90 -8.38
N TYR A 72 -11.28 20.57 -8.84
CA TYR A 72 -11.28 21.33 -10.10
C TYR A 72 -11.06 20.45 -11.35
N MET A 73 -10.84 19.15 -11.20
CA MET A 73 -10.70 18.24 -12.34
C MET A 73 -12.08 17.78 -12.80
N PRO A 74 -12.53 18.21 -13.98
CA PRO A 74 -13.93 18.01 -14.41
C PRO A 74 -14.22 16.61 -14.97
N TYR A 75 -13.18 15.80 -15.24
CA TYR A 75 -13.33 14.52 -15.91
C TYR A 75 -12.24 13.54 -15.50
N PHE A 76 -12.65 12.30 -15.24
CA PHE A 76 -11.77 11.19 -14.90
C PHE A 76 -11.96 10.06 -15.90
N ASP A 77 -11.04 9.95 -16.84
CA ASP A 77 -10.94 8.72 -17.61
C ASP A 77 -9.93 7.77 -16.93
N GLU A 78 -10.14 6.47 -17.10
CA GLU A 78 -9.31 5.45 -16.45
C GLU A 78 -7.84 5.50 -16.89
N GLY A 79 -7.59 5.85 -18.15
CA GLY A 79 -6.24 5.99 -18.69
C GLY A 79 -5.49 7.15 -18.04
N TYR A 80 -6.13 8.30 -17.90
CA TYR A 80 -5.56 9.46 -17.23
C TYR A 80 -5.33 9.20 -15.74
N THR A 81 -6.30 8.60 -15.07
CA THR A 81 -6.21 8.22 -13.66
C THR A 81 -5.02 7.30 -13.41
N SER A 82 -4.86 6.28 -14.22
CA SER A 82 -3.74 5.33 -14.14
C SER A 82 -2.40 6.00 -14.41
N TRP A 83 -2.34 6.91 -15.40
CA TRP A 83 -1.13 7.65 -15.75
C TRP A 83 -0.70 8.58 -14.61
N VAL A 84 -1.62 9.34 -14.01
CA VAL A 84 -1.32 10.22 -12.87
C VAL A 84 -0.80 9.41 -11.68
N PHE A 85 -1.43 8.28 -11.38
CA PHE A 85 -0.99 7.40 -10.32
C PHE A 85 0.41 6.85 -10.58
N GLN A 86 0.70 6.38 -11.80
CA GLN A 86 2.03 5.91 -12.17
C GLN A 86 3.09 7.01 -11.99
N ARG A 87 2.81 8.24 -12.45
CA ARG A 87 3.70 9.40 -12.27
C ARG A 87 3.95 9.72 -10.79
N PHE A 88 2.92 9.60 -9.95
CA PHE A 88 3.08 9.75 -8.51
C PHE A 88 4.05 8.71 -7.92
N ILE A 89 3.88 7.44 -8.28
CA ILE A 89 4.76 6.35 -7.82
C ILE A 89 6.20 6.56 -8.29
N GLU A 90 6.40 6.92 -9.55
CA GLU A 90 7.74 7.20 -10.10
C GLU A 90 8.41 8.39 -9.40
N SER A 91 7.65 9.46 -9.17
CA SER A 91 8.13 10.64 -8.44
C SER A 91 8.51 10.30 -6.99
N PHE A 92 7.71 9.49 -6.31
CA PHE A 92 8.03 9.04 -4.95
C PHE A 92 9.31 8.22 -4.91
N LYS A 93 9.47 7.25 -5.83
CA LYS A 93 10.71 6.45 -5.95
C LYS A 93 11.94 7.32 -6.20
N ALA A 94 11.83 8.27 -7.13
CA ALA A 94 12.92 9.19 -7.45
C ALA A 94 13.31 10.07 -6.24
N LYS A 95 12.33 10.53 -5.46
CA LYS A 95 12.59 11.31 -4.23
C LYS A 95 13.31 10.47 -3.18
N VAL A 96 12.91 9.23 -2.97
CA VAL A 96 13.58 8.31 -2.05
C VAL A 96 15.01 8.03 -2.49
N GLU A 97 15.24 7.77 -3.77
CA GLU A 97 16.57 7.54 -4.32
C GLU A 97 17.49 8.77 -4.16
N HIS A 98 16.95 9.95 -4.48
CA HIS A 98 17.68 11.21 -4.30
C HIS A 98 18.05 11.43 -2.83
N ASP A 99 17.12 11.24 -1.91
CA ASP A 99 17.34 11.37 -0.48
C ASP A 99 18.44 10.42 0.03
N ARG A 100 18.42 9.15 -0.41
CA ARG A 100 19.48 8.18 -0.06
C ARG A 100 20.83 8.56 -0.66
N SER A 101 20.85 9.06 -1.89
CA SER A 101 22.07 9.55 -2.55
C SER A 101 22.68 10.76 -1.80
N MET A 102 21.84 11.71 -1.40
CA MET A 102 22.27 12.87 -0.62
C MET A 102 22.80 12.47 0.76
N THR A 103 22.09 11.58 1.45
CA THR A 103 22.55 11.05 2.75
C THR A 103 23.94 10.40 2.64
N ARG A 104 24.15 9.58 1.59
CA ARG A 104 25.45 8.94 1.32
C ARG A 104 26.56 9.96 1.11
N LYS A 105 26.29 11.02 0.34
CA LYS A 105 27.26 12.10 0.09
C LYS A 105 27.62 12.86 1.37
N LEU A 106 26.65 13.11 2.23
CA LEU A 106 26.82 13.91 3.45
C LEU A 106 27.47 13.13 4.60
N THR A 107 27.10 11.86 4.76
CA THR A 107 27.49 11.06 5.94
C THR A 107 28.49 9.95 5.63
N GLY A 108 28.76 9.66 4.35
CA GLY A 108 29.58 8.54 3.91
C GLY A 108 28.93 7.16 4.10
N ARG A 109 27.77 7.09 4.78
CA ARG A 109 27.02 5.85 5.05
C ARG A 109 25.55 6.06 4.75
N VAL A 110 24.87 4.99 4.31
CA VAL A 110 23.44 5.02 4.09
C VAL A 110 22.86 3.61 4.22
N ASN A 111 21.68 3.53 4.81
CA ASN A 111 20.82 2.37 4.71
C ASN A 111 19.96 2.57 3.46
N ASP A 112 20.24 1.79 2.42
CA ASP A 112 19.47 1.84 1.17
C ASP A 112 18.09 1.21 1.37
N THR A 113 17.16 1.59 0.52
CA THR A 113 15.81 1.03 0.51
C THR A 113 15.33 0.82 -0.92
N VAL A 114 14.70 -0.30 -1.16
CA VAL A 114 13.88 -0.55 -2.36
C VAL A 114 12.46 -0.15 -2.01
N VAL A 115 11.87 0.77 -2.75
CA VAL A 115 10.49 1.19 -2.57
C VAL A 115 9.57 0.11 -3.14
N ARG A 116 8.89 -0.63 -2.26
CA ARG A 116 7.78 -1.51 -2.63
C ARG A 116 6.48 -0.85 -2.22
N TYR A 117 5.41 -1.20 -2.90
CA TYR A 117 4.10 -0.66 -2.55
C TYR A 117 2.98 -1.62 -2.94
N THR A 118 1.84 -1.47 -2.29
CA THR A 118 0.54 -1.96 -2.73
C THR A 118 -0.42 -0.80 -2.81
N ALA A 119 -1.35 -0.85 -3.73
CA ALA A 119 -2.33 0.22 -3.90
C ALA A 119 -3.70 -0.36 -4.27
N CYS A 120 -4.75 0.34 -3.88
CA CYS A 120 -6.09 0.14 -4.39
C CYS A 120 -6.69 1.48 -4.80
N ILE A 121 -7.57 1.42 -5.78
CA ILE A 121 -8.39 2.55 -6.19
C ILE A 121 -9.79 2.37 -5.61
N GLU A 122 -10.32 3.43 -5.04
CA GLU A 122 -11.71 3.51 -4.60
C GLU A 122 -12.38 4.67 -5.35
N TYR A 123 -13.69 4.56 -5.57
CA TYR A 123 -14.49 5.60 -6.19
C TYR A 123 -15.47 6.15 -5.15
N GLU A 124 -15.51 7.47 -5.03
CA GLU A 124 -16.49 8.15 -4.19
C GLU A 124 -17.90 8.06 -4.81
N LYS A 125 -18.92 8.50 -4.06
CA LYS A 125 -20.31 8.47 -4.55
C LYS A 125 -20.53 9.32 -5.81
N ASP A 126 -19.75 10.36 -5.99
CA ASP A 126 -19.74 11.23 -7.18
C ASP A 126 -18.88 10.69 -8.33
N GLY A 127 -18.33 9.48 -8.19
CA GLY A 127 -17.49 8.82 -9.19
C GLY A 127 -16.03 9.26 -9.20
N LYS A 128 -15.60 10.13 -8.29
CA LYS A 128 -14.19 10.55 -8.20
C LYS A 128 -13.31 9.42 -7.68
N PRO A 129 -12.23 9.07 -8.40
CA PRO A 129 -11.28 8.09 -7.93
C PRO A 129 -10.35 8.65 -6.85
N HIS A 130 -9.97 7.82 -5.89
CA HIS A 130 -8.86 8.08 -5.00
C HIS A 130 -8.05 6.80 -4.76
N PHE A 131 -6.78 6.96 -4.45
CA PHE A 131 -5.88 5.84 -4.24
C PHE A 131 -5.49 5.74 -2.78
N HIS A 132 -5.57 4.54 -2.25
CA HIS A 132 -4.91 4.17 -1.00
C HIS A 132 -3.64 3.41 -1.34
N VAL A 133 -2.50 3.92 -0.89
CA VAL A 133 -1.18 3.35 -1.16
C VAL A 133 -0.50 3.02 0.16
N ALA A 134 0.05 1.82 0.27
CA ALA A 134 0.96 1.46 1.33
C ALA A 134 2.36 1.27 0.75
N PHE A 135 3.31 2.11 1.15
CA PHE A 135 4.72 1.97 0.82
C PHE A 135 5.44 1.17 1.91
N PHE A 136 6.32 0.26 1.48
CA PHE A 136 7.14 -0.57 2.35
C PHE A 136 8.60 -0.20 2.13
N LEU A 137 9.22 0.37 3.14
CA LEU A 137 10.58 0.90 3.11
C LEU A 137 11.46 0.19 4.14
N ASN A 138 12.78 0.28 3.96
CA ASN A 138 13.73 -0.16 4.97
C ASN A 138 13.56 0.68 6.25
N GLY A 139 13.18 0.07 7.36
CA GLY A 139 12.98 0.72 8.65
C GLY A 139 14.26 1.31 9.26
N GLU A 140 15.45 0.87 8.82
CA GLU A 140 16.71 1.49 9.22
C GLU A 140 17.03 2.77 8.41
N ALA A 141 16.43 2.91 7.22
CA ALA A 141 16.54 4.12 6.40
C ALA A 141 15.56 5.20 6.84
N TYR A 142 14.36 4.79 7.22
CA TYR A 142 13.25 5.66 7.60
C TYR A 142 12.63 5.16 8.90
N ARG A 143 13.16 5.64 10.03
CA ARG A 143 12.54 5.37 11.32
C ARG A 143 11.40 6.35 11.56
N PHE A 144 10.21 5.83 11.77
CA PHE A 144 9.16 6.58 12.42
C PHE A 144 9.29 6.30 13.93
N GLU A 145 9.68 7.30 14.68
CA GLU A 145 9.42 7.31 16.11
C GLU A 145 7.90 7.45 16.22
N GLY A 146 7.23 6.38 16.66
CA GLY A 146 5.77 6.37 16.79
C GLY A 146 5.32 7.56 17.62
N TRP A 147 4.12 8.07 17.35
CA TRP A 147 3.45 9.04 18.20
C TRP A 147 3.47 8.51 19.64
N SER A 148 4.24 9.14 20.50
CA SER A 148 4.08 8.94 21.93
C SER A 148 2.80 9.67 22.33
N GLU A 149 1.82 8.97 22.90
CA GLU A 149 0.57 9.54 23.44
C GLU A 149 0.80 10.53 24.61
N SER A 150 1.97 11.12 24.74
CA SER A 150 2.37 11.96 25.89
C SER A 150 2.12 13.45 25.71
N GLU A 151 1.45 13.93 24.65
CA GLU A 151 1.19 15.36 24.43
C GLU A 151 -0.29 15.80 24.50
N GLU A 152 -1.21 14.95 24.97
CA GLU A 152 -2.62 15.35 25.18
C GLU A 152 -2.99 15.67 26.64
N ASN A 153 -2.05 16.09 27.45
CA ASN A 153 -2.36 16.64 28.79
C ASN A 153 -1.57 17.91 29.05
N ASN A 154 -2.02 19.02 28.46
CA ASN A 154 -1.88 20.37 29.02
C ASN A 154 -2.94 21.31 28.42
#